data_62f8e67040ae81fae466bebfd089c1fb
#
_entry.id   62f8e67040ae81fae466bebfd089c1fb
#
_cell.length_a   1.000
_cell.length_b   1.000
_cell.length_c   1.000
_cell.angle_alpha   90.00
_cell.angle_beta   90.00
_cell.angle_gamma   90.00
#
_symmetry.space_group_name_H-M   'P 1'
#
loop_
_entity.id
_entity.type
_entity.pdbx_description
1 polymer ?
#
loop_
_entity_poly.entity_id
_entity_poly.type
_entity_poly.pdbx_seq_one_letter_code
_entity_poly.pdbx_strand_id
1 'polypeptide(L)'
;MDGPANLRHFDRQLEEITGRDVIVLPEMFTTGFAMEAAKQSMPQDEVVAWMQTKAQETNALIAGSAALQTERGPVNRFLLVEPEGKVHFYDKRHLFRMADEHHHYEAGNERVVFEWRGWRILPLVCYDLRFPVWSRNRNDYDLALYVANWPAPRSLHWQTLLAARAIENQAYVVGCNRVGTDGNGHHYRGDSRVVNPQGEIIATAEPHQATRIDAELSLTALQEYREKFPAWQDADPFSIG
;
A
#
# COMPACT_ATOMS: atom_id res chain seq x y z
N MET A 1 17.58 -8.20 -10.00
CA MET A 1 16.50 -7.22 -10.02
C MET A 1 17.07 -5.93 -10.54
N ASP A 2 16.36 -5.28 -11.45
CA ASP A 2 16.84 -4.12 -12.19
C ASP A 2 15.86 -2.95 -11.89
N GLY A 3 16.25 -2.09 -10.92
CA GLY A 3 15.44 -0.95 -10.49
C GLY A 3 15.09 0.00 -11.64
N PRO A 4 16.07 0.44 -12.44
CA PRO A 4 15.80 1.25 -13.61
C PRO A 4 14.87 0.59 -14.63
N ALA A 5 14.95 -0.74 -14.83
CA ALA A 5 14.03 -1.44 -15.73
C ALA A 5 12.59 -1.46 -15.17
N ASN A 6 12.44 -1.63 -13.86
CA ASN A 6 11.14 -1.57 -13.20
C ASN A 6 10.53 -0.16 -13.30
N LEU A 7 11.31 0.90 -13.08
CA LEU A 7 10.83 2.26 -13.25
C LEU A 7 10.38 2.52 -14.69
N ARG A 8 11.14 2.11 -15.71
CA ARG A 8 10.72 2.18 -17.12
C ARG A 8 9.45 1.37 -17.42
N HIS A 9 9.25 0.26 -16.71
CA HIS A 9 7.99 -0.50 -16.82
C HIS A 9 6.82 0.33 -16.29
N PHE A 10 6.96 0.95 -15.12
CA PHE A 10 5.92 1.82 -14.56
C PHE A 10 5.74 3.10 -15.37
N ASP A 11 6.79 3.67 -15.99
CA ASP A 11 6.63 4.78 -16.93
C ASP A 11 5.59 4.47 -17.99
N ARG A 12 5.72 3.31 -18.66
CA ARG A 12 4.74 2.86 -19.67
C ARG A 12 3.35 2.59 -19.11
N GLN A 13 3.27 2.11 -17.86
CA GLN A 13 1.97 1.85 -17.22
C GLN A 13 1.25 3.13 -16.82
N LEU A 14 2.00 4.21 -16.56
CA LEU A 14 1.48 5.49 -16.14
C LEU A 14 1.26 6.46 -17.30
N GLU A 15 1.75 6.13 -18.51
CA GLU A 15 1.44 6.89 -19.72
C GLU A 15 -0.08 7.03 -19.88
N GLU A 16 -0.51 8.23 -20.22
CA GLU A 16 -1.93 8.56 -20.49
C GLU A 16 -2.87 8.47 -19.28
N ILE A 17 -2.36 8.22 -18.05
CA ILE A 17 -3.21 8.30 -16.86
C ILE A 17 -3.52 9.76 -16.54
N THR A 18 -4.80 10.09 -16.56
CA THR A 18 -5.31 11.42 -16.19
C THR A 18 -6.56 11.28 -15.32
N GLY A 19 -6.86 12.34 -14.55
CA GLY A 19 -8.11 12.41 -13.77
C GLY A 19 -8.19 11.37 -12.64
N ARG A 20 -7.06 10.97 -12.09
CA ARG A 20 -6.99 10.12 -10.88
C ARG A 20 -6.46 10.95 -9.72
N ASP A 21 -7.01 10.75 -8.53
CA ASP A 21 -6.54 11.42 -7.31
C ASP A 21 -5.38 10.67 -6.67
N VAL A 22 -5.40 9.33 -6.70
CA VAL A 22 -4.37 8.47 -6.11
C VAL A 22 -4.02 7.34 -7.08
N ILE A 23 -2.73 7.10 -7.27
CA ILE A 23 -2.18 5.98 -8.05
C ILE A 23 -1.34 5.13 -7.10
N VAL A 24 -1.66 3.82 -7.01
CA VAL A 24 -1.01 2.90 -6.08
C VAL A 24 -0.17 1.88 -6.81
N LEU A 25 1.13 1.88 -6.51
CA LEU A 25 2.13 0.90 -6.99
C LEU A 25 2.32 -0.21 -5.94
N PRO A 26 2.77 -1.40 -6.32
CA PRO A 26 2.94 -2.51 -5.39
C PRO A 26 4.08 -2.30 -4.39
N GLU A 27 4.22 -3.23 -3.43
CA GLU A 27 5.33 -3.28 -2.48
C GLU A 27 6.67 -3.47 -3.20
N MET A 28 7.69 -2.72 -2.76
CA MET A 28 9.06 -2.74 -3.31
C MET A 28 9.05 -2.66 -4.85
N PHE A 29 8.27 -1.71 -5.40
CA PHE A 29 8.03 -1.60 -6.83
C PHE A 29 9.33 -1.41 -7.64
N THR A 30 10.39 -0.90 -7.02
CA THR A 30 11.71 -0.73 -7.67
C THR A 30 12.47 -2.05 -7.77
N THR A 31 12.41 -2.93 -6.77
CA THR A 31 13.28 -4.12 -6.67
C THR A 31 12.51 -5.44 -6.67
N GLY A 32 11.21 -5.45 -6.33
CA GLY A 32 10.51 -6.66 -5.91
C GLY A 32 10.97 -7.12 -4.52
N PHE A 33 10.27 -8.10 -3.94
CA PHE A 33 10.54 -8.60 -2.59
C PHE A 33 11.70 -9.58 -2.60
N ALA A 34 12.92 -9.08 -2.34
CA ALA A 34 14.11 -9.91 -2.17
C ALA A 34 14.96 -9.41 -1.00
N MET A 35 15.47 -10.35 -0.21
CA MET A 35 16.25 -10.02 0.99
C MET A 35 17.58 -9.37 0.67
N GLU A 36 18.20 -9.73 -0.45
CA GLU A 36 19.41 -9.04 -0.95
C GLU A 36 19.12 -7.67 -1.60
N ALA A 37 17.85 -7.33 -1.77
CA ALA A 37 17.45 -6.05 -2.33
C ALA A 37 17.95 -4.85 -1.51
N ALA A 38 18.20 -5.02 -0.21
CA ALA A 38 18.87 -4.00 0.61
C ALA A 38 20.23 -3.58 0.05
N LYS A 39 20.95 -4.50 -0.62
CA LYS A 39 22.22 -4.21 -1.31
C LYS A 39 22.03 -3.64 -2.71
N GLN A 40 20.85 -3.80 -3.28
CA GLN A 40 20.49 -3.41 -4.65
C GLN A 40 19.45 -2.29 -4.68
N SER A 41 19.11 -1.75 -3.50
CA SER A 41 18.18 -0.62 -3.40
C SER A 41 18.67 0.57 -4.21
N MET A 42 17.75 1.25 -4.85
CA MET A 42 18.05 2.53 -5.48
C MET A 42 18.25 3.62 -4.40
N PRO A 43 19.05 4.65 -4.68
CA PRO A 43 19.12 5.83 -3.82
C PRO A 43 17.71 6.41 -3.60
N GLN A 44 17.43 6.84 -2.36
CA GLN A 44 16.10 7.36 -2.02
C GLN A 44 15.74 8.59 -2.85
N ASP A 45 16.68 9.47 -3.07
CA ASP A 45 16.52 10.69 -3.86
C ASP A 45 16.15 10.39 -5.33
N GLU A 46 16.71 9.35 -5.93
CA GLU A 46 16.32 8.92 -7.30
C GLU A 46 14.89 8.38 -7.33
N VAL A 47 14.51 7.55 -6.36
CA VAL A 47 13.14 7.00 -6.28
C VAL A 47 12.12 8.12 -6.04
N VAL A 48 12.42 9.02 -5.12
CA VAL A 48 11.57 10.18 -4.80
C VAL A 48 11.46 11.11 -6.00
N ALA A 49 12.56 11.42 -6.68
CA ALA A 49 12.55 12.28 -7.87
C ALA A 49 11.69 11.68 -9.00
N TRP A 50 11.77 10.36 -9.22
CA TRP A 50 10.91 9.67 -10.17
C TRP A 50 9.43 9.77 -9.77
N MET A 51 9.10 9.51 -8.50
CA MET A 51 7.72 9.62 -8.01
C MET A 51 7.19 11.06 -8.12
N GLN A 52 8.01 12.06 -7.82
CA GLN A 52 7.65 13.49 -7.98
C GLN A 52 7.33 13.82 -9.44
N THR A 53 8.15 13.34 -10.37
CA THR A 53 7.89 13.52 -11.80
C THR A 53 6.54 12.91 -12.18
N LYS A 54 6.27 11.67 -11.75
CA LYS A 54 4.99 11.01 -12.05
C LYS A 54 3.79 11.69 -11.38
N ALA A 55 3.95 12.16 -10.15
CA ALA A 55 2.90 12.90 -9.46
C ALA A 55 2.53 14.20 -10.19
N GLN A 56 3.53 14.94 -10.69
CA GLN A 56 3.31 16.14 -11.48
C GLN A 56 2.65 15.82 -12.83
N GLU A 57 3.15 14.83 -13.57
CA GLU A 57 2.61 14.43 -14.88
C GLU A 57 1.15 13.99 -14.81
N THR A 58 0.77 13.26 -13.75
CA THR A 58 -0.58 12.71 -13.58
C THR A 58 -1.51 13.62 -12.77
N ASN A 59 -0.98 14.64 -12.10
CA ASN A 59 -1.66 15.45 -11.09
C ASN A 59 -2.33 14.60 -10.00
N ALA A 60 -1.66 13.51 -9.59
CA ALA A 60 -2.16 12.52 -8.60
C ALA A 60 -1.13 12.26 -7.50
N LEU A 61 -1.60 11.83 -6.34
CA LEU A 61 -0.75 11.26 -5.29
C LEU A 61 -0.19 9.92 -5.79
N ILE A 62 1.13 9.79 -5.89
CA ILE A 62 1.78 8.52 -6.22
C ILE A 62 2.14 7.81 -4.92
N ALA A 63 1.63 6.59 -4.74
CA ALA A 63 1.77 5.78 -3.54
C ALA A 63 2.39 4.41 -3.86
N GLY A 64 3.34 3.94 -3.06
CA GLY A 64 3.98 2.63 -3.24
C GLY A 64 5.15 2.45 -2.31
N SER A 65 5.63 1.21 -2.08
CA SER A 65 6.81 1.04 -1.23
C SER A 65 8.07 0.67 -2.02
N ALA A 66 9.21 1.06 -1.46
CA ALA A 66 10.54 0.76 -1.98
C ALA A 66 11.48 0.29 -0.85
N ALA A 67 12.45 -0.54 -1.21
CA ALA A 67 13.58 -0.84 -0.35
C ALA A 67 14.55 0.34 -0.39
N LEU A 68 14.75 1.00 0.73
CA LEU A 68 15.58 2.20 0.83
C LEU A 68 16.61 2.08 1.95
N GLN A 69 17.77 2.69 1.75
CA GLN A 69 18.80 2.80 2.78
C GLN A 69 18.56 4.03 3.62
N THR A 70 18.60 3.86 4.95
CA THR A 70 18.55 4.98 5.93
C THR A 70 19.76 4.93 6.85
N GLU A 71 19.93 5.94 7.68
CA GLU A 71 20.97 5.97 8.71
C GLU A 71 20.85 4.82 9.72
N ARG A 72 19.63 4.31 9.96
CA ARG A 72 19.37 3.17 10.86
C ARG A 72 19.58 1.82 10.20
N GLY A 73 19.69 1.77 8.87
CA GLY A 73 19.77 0.56 8.07
C GLY A 73 18.70 0.55 6.95
N PRO A 74 18.62 -0.57 6.20
CA PRO A 74 17.61 -0.73 5.15
C PRO A 74 16.19 -0.76 5.72
N VAL A 75 15.24 -0.13 5.03
CA VAL A 75 13.81 -0.13 5.39
C VAL A 75 12.95 -0.48 4.17
N ASN A 76 11.79 -1.08 4.41
CA ASN A 76 10.71 -1.18 3.44
C ASN A 76 9.79 0.04 3.67
N ARG A 77 10.02 1.10 2.91
CA ARG A 77 9.35 2.39 3.09
C ARG A 77 8.24 2.58 2.09
N PHE A 78 7.02 2.76 2.59
CA PHE A 78 5.89 3.25 1.83
C PHE A 78 6.06 4.77 1.64
N LEU A 79 6.11 5.19 0.40
CA LEU A 79 6.21 6.59 0.00
C LEU A 79 4.87 7.05 -0.56
N LEU A 80 4.51 8.29 -0.26
CA LEU A 80 3.37 8.99 -0.84
C LEU A 80 3.85 10.37 -1.26
N VAL A 81 3.75 10.64 -2.55
CA VAL A 81 4.32 11.83 -3.16
C VAL A 81 3.22 12.63 -3.83
N GLU A 82 3.02 13.85 -3.34
CA GLU A 82 2.03 14.81 -3.86
C GLU A 82 2.53 15.47 -5.15
N PRO A 83 1.65 15.94 -6.04
CA PRO A 83 2.03 16.68 -7.26
C PRO A 83 2.89 17.91 -6.97
N GLU A 84 2.69 18.57 -5.84
CA GLU A 84 3.46 19.73 -5.38
C GLU A 84 4.87 19.35 -4.88
N GLY A 85 5.20 18.05 -4.88
CA GLY A 85 6.50 17.51 -4.51
C GLY A 85 6.66 17.17 -3.03
N LYS A 86 5.63 17.36 -2.20
CA LYS A 86 5.67 16.98 -0.79
C LYS A 86 5.69 15.44 -0.66
N VAL A 87 6.54 14.94 0.23
CA VAL A 87 6.76 13.52 0.45
C VAL A 87 6.35 13.14 1.86
N HIS A 88 5.50 12.14 1.97
CA HIS A 88 5.16 11.47 3.22
C HIS A 88 5.66 10.04 3.17
N PHE A 89 5.94 9.43 4.34
CA PHE A 89 6.39 8.06 4.37
C PHE A 89 5.91 7.31 5.62
N TYR A 90 5.90 5.99 5.47
CA TYR A 90 5.67 5.01 6.52
C TYR A 90 6.67 3.87 6.36
N ASP A 91 7.44 3.54 7.40
CA ASP A 91 8.31 2.38 7.42
C ASP A 91 7.53 1.17 7.92
N LYS A 92 7.58 0.06 7.19
CA LYS A 92 6.86 -1.18 7.49
C LYS A 92 7.08 -1.62 8.93
N ARG A 93 5.99 -1.78 9.68
CA ARG A 93 6.04 -2.19 11.09
C ARG A 93 6.34 -3.67 11.25
N HIS A 94 5.63 -4.53 10.50
CA HIS A 94 5.68 -5.97 10.68
C HIS A 94 6.51 -6.62 9.58
N LEU A 95 7.75 -6.94 9.91
CA LEU A 95 8.66 -7.62 8.99
C LEU A 95 8.32 -9.11 8.90
N PHE A 96 8.33 -9.67 7.69
CA PHE A 96 7.90 -11.03 7.42
C PHE A 96 8.98 -12.05 7.82
N ARG A 97 8.91 -12.56 9.04
CA ARG A 97 9.89 -13.48 9.64
C ARG A 97 10.09 -14.76 8.85
N MET A 98 9.05 -15.29 8.20
CA MET A 98 9.14 -16.52 7.40
C MET A 98 10.08 -16.38 6.19
N ALA A 99 10.33 -15.16 5.72
CA ALA A 99 11.30 -14.84 4.68
C ALA A 99 12.54 -14.13 5.24
N ASP A 100 12.79 -14.21 6.54
CA ASP A 100 13.91 -13.59 7.23
C ASP A 100 14.03 -12.06 7.05
N GLU A 101 12.94 -11.36 6.65
CA GLU A 101 12.94 -9.92 6.41
C GLU A 101 13.50 -9.12 7.60
N HIS A 102 13.25 -9.59 8.82
CA HIS A 102 13.73 -8.97 10.06
C HIS A 102 15.26 -9.06 10.29
N HIS A 103 15.98 -9.82 9.48
CA HIS A 103 17.44 -9.85 9.47
C HIS A 103 18.05 -8.92 8.42
N HIS A 104 17.22 -8.36 7.53
CA HIS A 104 17.64 -7.57 6.38
C HIS A 104 17.12 -6.14 6.39
N TYR A 105 16.05 -5.88 7.14
CA TYR A 105 15.37 -4.57 7.19
C TYR A 105 15.09 -4.15 8.62
N GLU A 106 15.14 -2.85 8.86
CA GLU A 106 14.71 -2.23 10.11
C GLU A 106 13.19 -2.03 10.10
N ALA A 107 12.55 -2.37 11.23
CA ALA A 107 11.12 -2.15 11.41
C ALA A 107 10.81 -0.68 11.74
N GLY A 108 9.71 -0.17 11.19
CA GLY A 108 9.11 1.09 11.63
C GLY A 108 8.45 0.94 13.00
N ASN A 109 8.26 2.05 13.70
CA ASN A 109 7.61 2.11 15.00
C ASN A 109 6.50 3.16 15.09
N GLU A 110 6.27 3.89 14.01
CA GLU A 110 5.28 4.95 13.94
C GLU A 110 4.10 4.53 13.05
N ARG A 111 2.88 4.71 13.57
CA ARG A 111 1.66 4.61 12.79
C ARG A 111 1.30 6.01 12.32
N VAL A 112 1.30 6.21 11.01
CA VAL A 112 1.06 7.52 10.40
C VAL A 112 -0.26 7.52 9.64
N VAL A 113 -0.99 8.61 9.77
CA VAL A 113 -2.16 8.95 8.93
C VAL A 113 -1.89 10.34 8.37
N PHE A 114 -2.11 10.53 7.09
CA PHE A 114 -1.93 11.84 6.48
C PHE A 114 -3.14 12.20 5.63
N GLU A 115 -3.26 13.49 5.35
CA GLU A 115 -4.39 14.04 4.61
C GLU A 115 -4.01 14.34 3.16
N TRP A 116 -4.89 13.94 2.24
CA TRP A 116 -4.80 14.27 0.83
C TRP A 116 -6.19 14.58 0.28
N ARG A 117 -6.39 15.78 -0.24
CA ARG A 117 -7.67 16.23 -0.83
C ARG A 117 -8.89 15.93 0.06
N GLY A 118 -8.74 16.13 1.37
CA GLY A 118 -9.78 15.89 2.37
C GLY A 118 -9.97 14.44 2.82
N TRP A 119 -9.20 13.49 2.28
CA TRP A 119 -9.15 12.09 2.73
C TRP A 119 -8.05 11.86 3.74
N ARG A 120 -8.34 11.15 4.82
CA ARG A 120 -7.36 10.67 5.78
C ARG A 120 -6.92 9.27 5.36
N ILE A 121 -5.64 9.10 5.04
CA ILE A 121 -5.08 7.89 4.43
C ILE A 121 -4.10 7.22 5.39
N LEU A 122 -4.30 5.91 5.62
CA LEU A 122 -3.40 5.04 6.39
C LEU A 122 -2.60 4.16 5.41
N PRO A 123 -1.29 4.35 5.24
CA PRO A 123 -0.43 3.48 4.44
C PRO A 123 0.01 2.26 5.25
N LEU A 124 -0.02 1.08 4.63
CA LEU A 124 0.35 -0.19 5.24
C LEU A 124 1.04 -1.09 4.20
N VAL A 125 1.94 -1.95 4.67
CA VAL A 125 2.75 -2.79 3.78
C VAL A 125 2.54 -4.27 4.09
N CYS A 126 1.96 -5.00 3.13
CA CYS A 126 1.94 -6.45 3.03
C CYS A 126 1.57 -7.17 4.34
N TYR A 127 2.57 -7.59 5.10
CA TYR A 127 2.39 -8.37 6.32
C TYR A 127 1.65 -7.61 7.43
N ASP A 128 1.64 -6.26 7.38
CA ASP A 128 0.83 -5.43 8.29
C ASP A 128 -0.66 -5.79 8.25
N LEU A 129 -1.15 -6.30 7.11
CA LEU A 129 -2.53 -6.75 6.93
C LEU A 129 -2.96 -7.82 7.95
N ARG A 130 -2.02 -8.61 8.50
CA ARG A 130 -2.30 -9.65 9.49
C ARG A 130 -2.50 -9.14 10.91
N PHE A 131 -2.20 -7.86 11.16
CA PHE A 131 -2.17 -7.31 12.52
C PHE A 131 -3.26 -6.25 12.71
N PRO A 132 -4.48 -6.67 13.13
CA PRO A 132 -5.64 -5.79 13.23
C PRO A 132 -5.44 -4.64 14.23
N VAL A 133 -4.69 -4.86 15.30
CA VAL A 133 -4.43 -3.84 16.31
C VAL A 133 -3.69 -2.63 15.72
N TRP A 134 -2.72 -2.88 14.81
CA TRP A 134 -1.96 -1.82 14.16
C TRP A 134 -2.80 -0.98 13.19
N SER A 135 -3.69 -1.65 12.47
CA SER A 135 -4.58 -1.00 11.49
C SER A 135 -5.93 -0.55 12.08
N ARG A 136 -6.16 -0.75 13.39
CA ARG A 136 -7.44 -0.38 14.01
C ARG A 136 -7.73 1.10 13.82
N ASN A 137 -8.90 1.39 13.24
CA ASN A 137 -9.39 2.75 13.05
C ASN A 137 -9.93 3.31 14.37
N ARG A 138 -9.40 4.45 14.78
CA ARG A 138 -9.89 5.23 15.92
C ARG A 138 -10.69 6.44 15.45
N ASN A 139 -11.41 6.28 14.35
CA ASN A 139 -12.06 7.34 13.59
C ASN A 139 -11.03 8.37 13.07
N ASP A 140 -9.83 7.91 12.77
CA ASP A 140 -8.69 8.73 12.37
C ASP A 140 -8.29 8.56 10.89
N TYR A 141 -8.86 7.57 10.17
CA TYR A 141 -8.68 7.44 8.73
C TYR A 141 -9.94 7.03 7.98
N ASP A 142 -9.96 7.29 6.68
CA ASP A 142 -11.08 7.04 5.76
C ASP A 142 -10.73 5.99 4.71
N LEU A 143 -9.44 5.88 4.39
CA LEU A 143 -8.88 4.99 3.39
C LEU A 143 -7.62 4.30 3.93
N ALA A 144 -7.55 2.97 3.86
CA ALA A 144 -6.33 2.22 4.09
C ALA A 144 -5.75 1.71 2.77
N LEU A 145 -4.47 1.96 2.52
CA LEU A 145 -3.73 1.48 1.36
C LEU A 145 -2.79 0.35 1.77
N TYR A 146 -2.98 -0.85 1.21
CA TYR A 146 -2.08 -1.99 1.39
C TYR A 146 -1.35 -2.29 0.08
N VAL A 147 -0.04 -2.21 0.09
CA VAL A 147 0.81 -2.63 -1.03
C VAL A 147 1.53 -3.92 -0.69
N ALA A 148 1.65 -4.87 -1.62
CA ALA A 148 2.14 -6.20 -1.29
C ALA A 148 2.91 -6.92 -2.40
N ASN A 149 3.78 -7.85 -1.93
CA ASN A 149 4.23 -9.04 -2.63
C ASN A 149 3.62 -10.27 -1.90
N TRP A 150 2.30 -10.46 -2.04
CA TRP A 150 1.57 -11.51 -1.33
C TRP A 150 1.45 -12.77 -2.18
N PRO A 151 2.09 -13.90 -1.79
CA PRO A 151 2.20 -15.08 -2.65
C PRO A 151 0.88 -15.81 -2.86
N ALA A 152 0.74 -16.43 -4.04
CA ALA A 152 -0.46 -17.14 -4.48
C ALA A 152 -1.00 -18.20 -3.49
N PRO A 153 -0.19 -19.02 -2.77
CA PRO A 153 -0.70 -19.99 -1.81
C PRO A 153 -1.49 -19.38 -0.64
N ARG A 154 -1.33 -18.08 -0.39
CA ARG A 154 -2.04 -17.35 0.66
C ARG A 154 -3.04 -16.32 0.11
N SER A 155 -3.45 -16.47 -1.16
CA SER A 155 -4.41 -15.58 -1.82
C SER A 155 -5.72 -15.44 -1.04
N LEU A 156 -6.28 -16.54 -0.51
CA LEU A 156 -7.49 -16.49 0.31
C LEU A 156 -7.32 -15.56 1.53
N HIS A 157 -6.16 -15.61 2.20
CA HIS A 157 -5.90 -14.74 3.35
C HIS A 157 -5.88 -13.26 2.94
N TRP A 158 -5.22 -12.93 1.81
CA TRP A 158 -5.18 -11.57 1.27
C TRP A 158 -6.58 -11.03 1.03
N GLN A 159 -7.38 -11.77 0.29
CA GLN A 159 -8.73 -11.39 -0.08
C GLN A 159 -9.64 -11.21 1.15
N THR A 160 -9.62 -12.19 2.06
CA THR A 160 -10.47 -12.19 3.26
C THR A 160 -10.08 -11.06 4.22
N LEU A 161 -8.77 -10.86 4.44
CA LEU A 161 -8.30 -9.86 5.39
C LEU A 161 -8.53 -8.42 4.87
N LEU A 162 -8.42 -8.15 3.58
CA LEU A 162 -8.76 -6.84 3.04
C LEU A 162 -10.24 -6.49 3.31
N ALA A 163 -11.14 -7.45 3.06
CA ALA A 163 -12.57 -7.25 3.35
C ALA A 163 -12.81 -7.08 4.87
N ALA A 164 -12.17 -7.89 5.71
CA ALA A 164 -12.27 -7.76 7.15
C ALA A 164 -11.81 -6.38 7.65
N ARG A 165 -10.69 -5.87 7.11
CA ARG A 165 -10.19 -4.53 7.48
C ARG A 165 -11.16 -3.42 7.07
N ALA A 166 -11.82 -3.55 5.93
CA ALA A 166 -12.83 -2.58 5.50
C ALA A 166 -14.04 -2.57 6.45
N ILE A 167 -14.58 -3.74 6.77
CA ILE A 167 -15.77 -3.92 7.62
C ILE A 167 -15.49 -3.44 9.05
N GLU A 168 -14.48 -3.99 9.70
CA GLU A 168 -14.22 -3.72 11.14
C GLU A 168 -13.80 -2.27 11.42
N ASN A 169 -13.24 -1.59 10.42
CA ASN A 169 -12.75 -0.23 10.52
C ASN A 169 -13.67 0.80 9.87
N GLN A 170 -14.75 0.35 9.23
CA GLN A 170 -15.69 1.22 8.50
C GLN A 170 -14.95 2.21 7.60
N ALA A 171 -14.04 1.69 6.77
CA ALA A 171 -13.18 2.47 5.89
C ALA A 171 -13.05 1.81 4.51
N TYR A 172 -12.75 2.58 3.48
CA TYR A 172 -12.32 2.00 2.21
C TYR A 172 -10.96 1.32 2.36
N VAL A 173 -10.77 0.23 1.63
CA VAL A 173 -9.51 -0.51 1.60
C VAL A 173 -9.08 -0.73 0.16
N VAL A 174 -7.87 -0.30 -0.17
CA VAL A 174 -7.19 -0.61 -1.44
C VAL A 174 -6.08 -1.61 -1.16
N GLY A 175 -6.14 -2.76 -1.82
CA GLY A 175 -5.07 -3.75 -1.82
C GLY A 175 -4.41 -3.84 -3.19
N CYS A 176 -3.16 -3.39 -3.30
CA CYS A 176 -2.35 -3.48 -4.51
C CYS A 176 -1.30 -4.58 -4.34
N ASN A 177 -1.41 -5.66 -5.10
CA ASN A 177 -0.50 -6.80 -5.07
C ASN A 177 0.07 -7.08 -6.46
N ARG A 178 1.31 -7.54 -6.52
CA ARG A 178 1.95 -7.91 -7.79
C ARG A 178 1.39 -9.21 -8.38
N VAL A 179 1.67 -9.43 -9.67
CA VAL A 179 1.50 -10.71 -10.38
C VAL A 179 2.85 -11.27 -10.87
N GLY A 180 2.81 -12.49 -11.40
CA GLY A 180 3.96 -13.15 -12.04
C GLY A 180 4.76 -13.99 -11.07
N THR A 181 6.02 -14.26 -11.42
CA THR A 181 6.96 -15.07 -10.63
C THR A 181 8.18 -14.22 -10.29
N ASP A 182 8.68 -14.33 -9.07
CA ASP A 182 9.91 -13.66 -8.67
C ASP A 182 11.17 -14.49 -8.97
N GLY A 183 12.34 -13.92 -8.70
CA GLY A 183 13.63 -14.59 -8.92
C GLY A 183 13.87 -15.83 -8.05
N ASN A 184 13.05 -16.04 -7.00
CA ASN A 184 13.10 -17.19 -6.11
C ASN A 184 12.07 -18.27 -6.48
N GLY A 185 11.30 -18.07 -7.57
CA GLY A 185 10.30 -19.00 -8.04
C GLY A 185 8.95 -18.91 -7.31
N HIS A 186 8.72 -17.88 -6.49
CA HIS A 186 7.41 -17.65 -5.88
C HIS A 186 6.44 -17.07 -6.88
N HIS A 187 5.24 -17.66 -6.93
CA HIS A 187 4.15 -17.21 -7.79
C HIS A 187 3.25 -16.21 -7.05
N TYR A 188 2.85 -15.16 -7.77
CA TYR A 188 1.94 -14.11 -7.30
C TYR A 188 0.72 -14.06 -8.20
N ARG A 189 -0.43 -14.14 -7.58
CA ARG A 189 -1.71 -14.17 -8.28
C ARG A 189 -2.27 -12.78 -8.55
N GLY A 190 -1.78 -11.76 -7.83
CA GLY A 190 -2.36 -10.42 -7.82
C GLY A 190 -3.50 -10.34 -6.83
N ASP A 191 -4.73 -10.54 -7.29
CA ASP A 191 -5.95 -10.36 -6.48
C ASP A 191 -6.05 -8.93 -5.90
N SER A 192 -5.50 -7.94 -6.63
CA SER A 192 -5.64 -6.53 -6.28
C SER A 192 -7.11 -6.13 -6.31
N ARG A 193 -7.54 -5.34 -5.34
CA ARG A 193 -8.94 -4.96 -5.20
C ARG A 193 -9.16 -3.69 -4.42
N VAL A 194 -10.32 -3.11 -4.62
CA VAL A 194 -10.85 -2.02 -3.80
C VAL A 194 -12.12 -2.52 -3.12
N VAL A 195 -12.19 -2.32 -1.80
CA VAL A 195 -13.30 -2.77 -0.95
C VAL A 195 -13.93 -1.56 -0.28
N ASN A 196 -15.27 -1.48 -0.30
CA ASN A 196 -16.00 -0.43 0.38
C ASN A 196 -16.15 -0.70 1.90
N PRO A 197 -16.61 0.26 2.70
CA PRO A 197 -16.75 0.09 4.15
C PRO A 197 -17.71 -1.02 4.60
N GLN A 198 -18.58 -1.49 3.73
CA GLN A 198 -19.49 -2.62 3.97
C GLN A 198 -18.87 -3.98 3.64
N GLY A 199 -17.63 -4.00 3.09
CA GLY A 199 -16.93 -5.22 2.70
C GLY A 199 -17.21 -5.69 1.27
N GLU A 200 -17.92 -4.89 0.47
CA GLU A 200 -18.20 -5.20 -0.92
C GLU A 200 -17.00 -4.85 -1.80
N ILE A 201 -16.69 -5.71 -2.75
CA ILE A 201 -15.63 -5.48 -3.74
C ILE A 201 -16.17 -4.56 -4.83
N ILE A 202 -15.67 -3.33 -4.91
CA ILE A 202 -16.07 -2.35 -5.93
C ILE A 202 -15.17 -2.33 -7.16
N ALA A 203 -13.96 -2.86 -7.06
CA ALA A 203 -13.07 -3.13 -8.20
C ALA A 203 -12.13 -4.29 -7.87
N THR A 204 -11.82 -5.13 -8.85
CA THR A 204 -10.88 -6.25 -8.71
C THR A 204 -10.14 -6.54 -10.00
N ALA A 205 -8.86 -6.92 -9.88
CA ALA A 205 -8.08 -7.43 -11.00
C ALA A 205 -8.36 -8.92 -11.24
N GLU A 206 -8.34 -9.34 -12.49
CA GLU A 206 -8.37 -10.74 -12.84
C GLU A 206 -7.09 -11.44 -12.35
N PRO A 207 -7.22 -12.67 -11.82
CA PRO A 207 -6.07 -13.43 -11.34
C PRO A 207 -4.98 -13.61 -12.40
N HIS A 208 -3.72 -13.48 -12.01
CA HIS A 208 -2.54 -13.66 -12.86
C HIS A 208 -2.39 -12.67 -14.01
N GLN A 209 -3.24 -11.65 -14.10
CA GLN A 209 -3.15 -10.64 -15.14
C GLN A 209 -2.55 -9.35 -14.60
N ALA A 210 -1.49 -8.87 -15.27
CA ALA A 210 -0.97 -7.53 -15.03
C ALA A 210 -1.96 -6.51 -15.63
N THR A 211 -2.67 -5.81 -14.77
CA THR A 211 -3.70 -4.86 -15.17
C THR A 211 -3.79 -3.70 -14.19
N ARG A 212 -4.34 -2.61 -14.66
CA ARG A 212 -4.79 -1.49 -13.84
C ARG A 212 -6.26 -1.68 -13.51
N ILE A 213 -6.63 -1.37 -12.28
CA ILE A 213 -8.02 -1.27 -11.83
C ILE A 213 -8.27 0.16 -11.33
N ASP A 214 -9.44 0.67 -11.63
CA ASP A 214 -9.89 2.00 -11.21
C ASP A 214 -11.16 1.86 -10.36
N ALA A 215 -11.30 2.69 -9.34
CA ALA A 215 -12.50 2.79 -8.53
C ALA A 215 -12.76 4.24 -8.13
N GLU A 216 -14.01 4.60 -8.01
CA GLU A 216 -14.44 5.88 -7.45
C GLU A 216 -14.84 5.66 -5.99
N LEU A 217 -14.32 6.52 -5.09
CA LEU A 217 -14.62 6.48 -3.66
C LEU A 217 -15.40 7.74 -3.27
N SER A 218 -16.39 7.58 -2.41
CA SER A 218 -17.22 8.69 -1.93
C SER A 218 -17.03 8.94 -0.43
N LEU A 219 -16.42 10.07 -0.09
CA LEU A 219 -16.26 10.47 1.31
C LEU A 219 -17.62 10.75 1.97
N THR A 220 -18.55 11.34 1.23
CA THR A 220 -19.92 11.59 1.70
C THR A 220 -20.62 10.28 2.04
N ALA A 221 -20.58 9.29 1.15
CA ALA A 221 -21.19 7.98 1.43
C ALA A 221 -20.57 7.27 2.63
N LEU A 222 -19.24 7.40 2.82
CA LEU A 222 -18.56 6.88 4.01
C LEU A 222 -19.06 7.56 5.30
N GLN A 223 -19.19 8.89 5.29
CA GLN A 223 -19.67 9.65 6.44
C GLN A 223 -21.11 9.28 6.79
N GLU A 224 -22.00 9.24 5.80
CA GLU A 224 -23.40 8.80 5.97
C GLU A 224 -23.50 7.37 6.54
N TYR A 225 -22.64 6.45 6.08
CA TYR A 225 -22.59 5.09 6.60
C TYR A 225 -22.17 5.06 8.07
N ARG A 226 -21.13 5.80 8.45
CA ARG A 226 -20.66 5.90 9.83
C ARG A 226 -21.66 6.57 10.76
N GLU A 227 -22.43 7.54 10.26
CA GLU A 227 -23.51 8.17 11.02
C GLU A 227 -24.68 7.21 11.28
N LYS A 228 -25.07 6.43 10.27
CA LYS A 228 -26.15 5.43 10.39
C LYS A 228 -25.79 4.24 11.26
N PHE A 229 -24.53 3.84 11.25
CA PHE A 229 -24.00 2.71 12.01
C PHE A 229 -22.67 3.09 12.69
N PRO A 230 -22.72 3.80 13.83
CA PRO A 230 -21.52 4.35 14.46
C PRO A 230 -20.76 3.33 15.33
N ALA A 231 -20.48 2.13 14.80
CA ALA A 231 -19.82 1.03 15.51
C ALA A 231 -18.43 1.39 16.08
N TRP A 232 -17.76 2.39 15.51
CA TRP A 232 -16.50 2.91 16.02
C TRP A 232 -16.60 3.52 17.43
N GLN A 233 -17.80 3.99 17.84
CA GLN A 233 -18.03 4.57 19.17
C GLN A 233 -18.02 3.52 20.29
N ASP A 234 -18.29 2.26 19.94
CA ASP A 234 -18.32 1.13 20.87
C ASP A 234 -16.95 0.44 21.00
N ALA A 235 -15.93 0.94 20.31
CA ALA A 235 -14.60 0.33 20.30
C ALA A 235 -13.87 0.55 21.62
N ASP A 236 -13.23 -0.52 22.12
CA ASP A 236 -12.41 -0.46 23.31
C ASP A 236 -11.20 0.47 23.11
N PRO A 237 -10.83 1.29 24.12
CA PRO A 237 -9.60 2.04 24.10
C PRO A 237 -8.40 1.11 24.32
N PHE A 238 -7.32 1.31 23.54
CA PHE A 238 -6.06 0.59 23.73
C PHE A 238 -4.86 1.47 23.35
N SER A 239 -3.69 1.10 23.84
CA SER A 239 -2.41 1.69 23.44
C SER A 239 -1.52 0.65 22.77
N ILE A 240 -0.75 1.10 21.78
CA ILE A 240 0.29 0.30 21.13
C ILE A 240 1.61 0.73 21.77
N GLY A 241 2.26 -0.22 22.42
CA GLY A 241 3.56 -0.02 23.07
C GLY A 241 4.72 -0.07 22.09
#